data_86305678a358f18b1b2d52fbd822c3b0
#
_entry.id   86305678a358f18b1b2d52fbd822c3b0
#
_cell.length_a   1.000
_cell.length_b   1.000
_cell.length_c   1.000
_cell.angle_alpha   90.00
_cell.angle_beta   90.00
_cell.angle_gamma   90.00
#
_symmetry.space_group_name_H-M   'P 1'
#
loop_
_entity.id
_entity.type
_entity.pdbx_description
1 polymer ?
#
loop_
_entity_poly.entity_id
_entity_poly.type
_entity_poly.pdbx_seq_one_letter_code
_entity_poly.pdbx_strand_id
1 'polypeptide(L)'
;MVFHNRLPARIICLCPFLLAGAAGRSQTQPDVNAAILQGIDASVHARETNLLGYTVTEHYVVYRNHDEEHAAADMVVKTTYKRDVGKSFSVVSLQGSMVMRKMLEEVLATEKRMTQPANRITAVIMSANYAMAVKGPAVVDSRKCIAVAIKPRKPSPYVFNGTVLVDAENEAIVQLEGIAAKSPTFLSGPSQIVRQYTMIDGFAMATHARAVSNSSLLGQTIVKIDYIDYQLQSQPAK
;
A
#
# COMPACT_ATOMS: atom_id res chain seq x y z
N MET A 1 89.76 32.55 -20.47
CA MET A 1 88.98 32.28 -21.67
C MET A 1 87.52 32.27 -21.28
N VAL A 2 86.79 33.33 -21.56
CA VAL A 2 85.44 33.65 -21.11
C VAL A 2 84.46 33.38 -22.25
N PHE A 3 83.51 32.51 -22.08
CA PHE A 3 82.39 32.39 -23.01
C PHE A 3 81.10 32.82 -22.34
N HIS A 4 80.59 33.93 -22.82
CA HIS A 4 79.22 34.40 -22.53
C HIS A 4 78.21 33.58 -23.33
N ASN A 5 77.18 33.03 -22.67
CA ASN A 5 76.10 32.48 -23.37
C ASN A 5 74.82 33.20 -22.93
N ARG A 6 74.22 33.92 -23.88
CA ARG A 6 72.94 34.67 -23.69
C ARG A 6 71.80 33.75 -23.93
N LEU A 7 70.87 33.63 -22.95
CA LEU A 7 69.54 32.97 -23.10
C LEU A 7 68.51 33.92 -23.73
N PRO A 8 67.65 33.44 -24.64
CA PRO A 8 66.56 34.24 -25.17
C PRO A 8 65.35 34.15 -24.25
N ALA A 9 64.68 35.28 -24.07
CA ALA A 9 63.43 35.42 -23.34
C ALA A 9 62.30 34.63 -24.01
N ARG A 10 61.67 33.71 -23.26
CA ARG A 10 60.42 33.05 -23.67
C ARG A 10 59.23 33.87 -23.17
N ILE A 11 58.45 34.36 -24.13
CA ILE A 11 57.15 34.97 -23.92
C ILE A 11 56.18 33.90 -23.48
N ILE A 12 55.63 33.98 -22.24
CA ILE A 12 54.60 33.12 -21.73
C ILE A 12 53.26 33.76 -22.12
N CYS A 13 52.56 33.14 -23.07
CA CYS A 13 51.22 33.49 -23.45
C CYS A 13 50.26 32.92 -22.39
N LEU A 14 49.69 33.79 -21.54
CA LEU A 14 48.61 33.41 -20.60
C LEU A 14 47.28 33.28 -21.38
N CYS A 15 46.84 32.07 -21.63
CA CYS A 15 45.45 31.81 -22.03
C CYS A 15 44.55 31.78 -20.76
N PRO A 16 43.50 32.60 -20.67
CA PRO A 16 42.53 32.45 -19.61
C PRO A 16 41.62 31.27 -19.97
N PHE A 17 41.74 30.16 -19.22
CA PHE A 17 40.77 29.08 -19.21
C PHE A 17 39.49 29.58 -18.54
N LEU A 18 38.46 29.88 -19.33
CA LEU A 18 37.11 30.06 -18.89
C LEU A 18 36.56 28.70 -18.46
N LEU A 19 36.59 28.38 -17.16
CA LEU A 19 35.84 27.31 -16.54
C LEU A 19 34.34 27.69 -16.59
N ALA A 20 33.65 27.24 -17.63
CA ALA A 20 32.20 27.19 -17.62
C ALA A 20 31.75 26.14 -16.58
N GLY A 21 31.51 26.60 -15.37
CA GLY A 21 30.88 25.80 -14.34
C GLY A 21 29.48 25.38 -14.78
N ALA A 22 29.31 24.14 -15.22
CA ALA A 22 28.02 23.52 -15.35
C ALA A 22 27.38 23.45 -13.95
N ALA A 23 26.56 24.42 -13.62
CA ALA A 23 25.69 24.35 -12.45
C ALA A 23 24.67 23.23 -12.72
N GLY A 24 25.03 21.99 -12.39
CA GLY A 24 24.11 20.89 -12.26
C GLY A 24 23.09 21.30 -11.20
N ARG A 25 21.87 21.62 -11.63
CA ARG A 25 20.74 21.77 -10.72
C ARG A 25 20.57 20.42 -10.05
N SER A 26 21.09 20.26 -8.85
CA SER A 26 20.69 19.19 -7.93
C SER A 26 19.21 19.40 -7.68
N GLN A 27 18.36 18.54 -8.25
CA GLN A 27 16.96 18.50 -7.86
C GLN A 27 16.94 18.20 -6.37
N THR A 28 16.39 19.13 -5.60
CA THR A 28 16.36 19.01 -4.16
C THR A 28 15.45 17.84 -3.77
N GLN A 29 15.94 16.96 -2.91
CA GLN A 29 15.21 15.78 -2.38
C GLN A 29 13.74 16.08 -2.00
N PRO A 30 13.37 17.26 -1.47
CA PRO A 30 11.98 17.65 -1.24
C PRO A 30 11.08 17.60 -2.47
N ASP A 31 11.57 18.00 -3.64
CA ASP A 31 10.78 18.04 -4.89
C ASP A 31 10.44 16.64 -5.37
N VAL A 32 11.39 15.70 -5.27
CA VAL A 32 11.19 14.28 -5.64
C VAL A 32 10.15 13.63 -4.70
N ASN A 33 10.26 13.85 -3.40
CA ASN A 33 9.33 13.31 -2.42
C ASN A 33 7.92 13.87 -2.63
N ALA A 34 7.79 15.16 -2.94
CA ALA A 34 6.49 15.76 -3.23
C ALA A 34 5.86 15.15 -4.49
N ALA A 35 6.64 14.91 -5.54
CA ALA A 35 6.17 14.27 -6.77
C ALA A 35 5.65 12.85 -6.50
N ILE A 36 6.37 12.03 -5.70
CA ILE A 36 5.94 10.70 -5.30
C ILE A 36 4.58 10.74 -4.58
N LEU A 37 4.43 11.64 -3.60
CA LEU A 37 3.17 11.75 -2.85
C LEU A 37 2.01 12.20 -3.73
N GLN A 38 2.25 13.12 -4.69
CA GLN A 38 1.25 13.51 -5.68
C GLN A 38 0.88 12.37 -6.62
N GLY A 39 1.85 11.55 -7.03
CA GLY A 39 1.61 10.36 -7.86
C GLY A 39 0.73 9.33 -7.14
N ILE A 40 0.98 9.08 -5.85
CA ILE A 40 0.14 8.22 -5.02
C ILE A 40 -1.30 8.76 -4.98
N ASP A 41 -1.47 10.04 -4.68
CA ASP A 41 -2.79 10.68 -4.64
C ASP A 41 -3.51 10.58 -5.98
N ALA A 42 -2.80 10.78 -7.10
CA ALA A 42 -3.36 10.67 -8.44
C ALA A 42 -3.78 9.23 -8.78
N SER A 43 -2.93 8.24 -8.46
CA SER A 43 -3.22 6.81 -8.66
C SER A 43 -4.46 6.36 -7.87
N VAL A 44 -4.53 6.74 -6.59
CA VAL A 44 -5.68 6.43 -5.73
C VAL A 44 -6.94 7.15 -6.22
N HIS A 45 -6.84 8.43 -6.59
CA HIS A 45 -7.97 9.20 -7.12
C HIS A 45 -8.50 8.60 -8.43
N ALA A 46 -7.61 8.20 -9.34
CA ALA A 46 -7.99 7.55 -10.60
C ALA A 46 -8.76 6.25 -10.34
N ARG A 47 -8.30 5.42 -9.39
CA ARG A 47 -9.02 4.21 -8.99
C ARG A 47 -10.41 4.52 -8.41
N GLU A 48 -10.49 5.47 -7.48
CA GLU A 48 -11.75 5.86 -6.84
C GLU A 48 -12.77 6.44 -7.82
N THR A 49 -12.30 7.11 -8.87
CA THR A 49 -13.14 7.72 -9.90
C THR A 49 -13.57 6.72 -10.98
N ASN A 50 -12.66 5.87 -11.45
CA ASN A 50 -12.89 5.08 -12.66
C ASN A 50 -13.37 3.65 -12.36
N LEU A 51 -13.07 3.07 -11.18
CA LEU A 51 -13.57 1.76 -10.79
C LEU A 51 -15.01 1.88 -10.27
N LEU A 52 -15.98 1.44 -11.06
CA LEU A 52 -17.40 1.48 -10.71
C LEU A 52 -17.81 0.34 -9.79
N GLY A 53 -17.22 -0.83 -9.98
CA GLY A 53 -17.51 -2.01 -9.19
C GLY A 53 -16.64 -3.20 -9.58
N TYR A 54 -16.80 -4.28 -8.84
CA TYR A 54 -16.19 -5.57 -9.16
C TYR A 54 -16.94 -6.72 -8.47
N THR A 55 -16.75 -7.93 -8.98
CA THR A 55 -16.97 -9.17 -8.26
C THR A 55 -15.64 -9.87 -8.03
N VAL A 56 -15.54 -10.63 -6.93
CA VAL A 56 -14.34 -11.40 -6.57
C VAL A 56 -14.76 -12.57 -5.68
N THR A 57 -14.04 -13.68 -5.77
CA THR A 57 -14.12 -14.76 -4.79
C THR A 57 -13.04 -14.53 -3.73
N GLU A 58 -13.44 -14.45 -2.48
CA GLU A 58 -12.54 -14.28 -1.34
C GLU A 58 -12.51 -15.59 -0.55
N HIS A 59 -11.30 -16.14 -0.32
CA HIS A 59 -11.08 -17.34 0.48
C HIS A 59 -10.40 -16.95 1.79
N TYR A 60 -11.07 -17.14 2.90
CA TYR A 60 -10.61 -16.83 4.25
C TYR A 60 -10.20 -18.11 4.96
N VAL A 61 -8.97 -18.16 5.47
CA VAL A 61 -8.48 -19.26 6.30
C VAL A 61 -8.00 -18.71 7.63
N VAL A 62 -8.45 -19.32 8.72
CA VAL A 62 -8.09 -18.93 10.08
C VAL A 62 -7.19 -19.99 10.69
N TYR A 63 -6.07 -19.54 11.26
CA TYR A 63 -5.15 -20.37 12.03
C TYR A 63 -5.04 -19.84 13.46
N ARG A 64 -4.62 -20.71 14.40
CA ARG A 64 -4.49 -20.37 15.82
C ARG A 64 -3.20 -20.88 16.41
N ASN A 65 -2.71 -20.17 17.43
CA ASN A 65 -1.62 -20.61 18.30
C ASN A 65 -0.34 -21.01 17.52
N HIS A 66 0.03 -20.24 16.48
CA HIS A 66 1.18 -20.48 15.60
C HIS A 66 1.10 -21.77 14.74
N ASP A 67 -0.02 -22.47 14.75
CA ASP A 67 -0.26 -23.62 13.87
C ASP A 67 -0.86 -23.09 12.55
N GLU A 68 -0.03 -23.01 11.52
CA GLU A 68 -0.45 -22.63 10.17
C GLU A 68 -0.61 -23.86 9.24
N GLU A 69 -0.57 -25.07 9.77
CA GLU A 69 -0.81 -26.32 9.05
C GLU A 69 -2.27 -26.77 9.15
N HIS A 70 -2.92 -26.51 10.30
CA HIS A 70 -4.31 -26.92 10.54
C HIS A 70 -5.23 -25.71 10.66
N ALA A 71 -6.10 -25.56 9.69
CA ALA A 71 -7.08 -24.48 9.68
C ALA A 71 -8.12 -24.65 10.80
N ALA A 72 -8.30 -23.62 11.63
CA ALA A 72 -9.34 -23.57 12.67
C ALA A 72 -10.70 -23.16 12.09
N ALA A 73 -10.72 -22.47 10.96
CA ALA A 73 -11.90 -22.18 10.16
C ALA A 73 -11.51 -21.89 8.71
N ASP A 74 -12.48 -22.12 7.81
CA ASP A 74 -12.36 -21.89 6.38
C ASP A 74 -13.68 -21.29 5.87
N MET A 75 -13.61 -20.25 5.02
CA MET A 75 -14.79 -19.60 4.47
C MET A 75 -14.51 -19.12 3.04
N VAL A 76 -15.39 -19.48 2.13
CA VAL A 76 -15.40 -18.95 0.76
C VAL A 76 -16.60 -18.02 0.59
N VAL A 77 -16.34 -16.86 0.02
CA VAL A 77 -17.32 -15.79 -0.13
C VAL A 77 -17.25 -15.24 -1.56
N LYS A 78 -18.42 -15.05 -2.19
CA LYS A 78 -18.55 -14.22 -3.38
C LYS A 78 -18.85 -12.79 -2.93
N THR A 79 -17.94 -11.88 -3.24
CA THR A 79 -18.05 -10.47 -2.91
C THR A 79 -18.44 -9.67 -4.14
N THR A 80 -19.41 -8.79 -3.98
CA THR A 80 -19.77 -7.76 -4.96
C THR A 80 -19.50 -6.39 -4.35
N TYR A 81 -18.73 -5.59 -5.01
CA TYR A 81 -18.47 -4.19 -4.67
C TYR A 81 -19.13 -3.27 -5.69
N LYS A 82 -19.80 -2.24 -5.22
CA LYS A 82 -20.27 -1.10 -6.02
C LYS A 82 -19.80 0.19 -5.37
N ARG A 83 -19.22 1.09 -6.14
CA ARG A 83 -18.62 2.34 -5.64
C ARG A 83 -19.57 3.13 -4.73
N ASP A 84 -20.82 3.23 -5.11
CA ASP A 84 -21.82 4.07 -4.42
C ASP A 84 -22.58 3.33 -3.29
N VAL A 85 -22.27 2.04 -3.08
CA VAL A 85 -22.95 1.19 -2.07
C VAL A 85 -21.96 0.58 -1.06
N GLY A 86 -20.78 0.17 -1.54
CA GLY A 86 -19.81 -0.65 -0.80
C GLY A 86 -19.90 -2.13 -1.13
N LYS A 87 -19.30 -2.97 -0.28
CA LYS A 87 -19.27 -4.43 -0.43
C LYS A 87 -20.57 -5.09 0.06
N SER A 88 -20.98 -6.12 -0.66
CA SER A 88 -21.94 -7.13 -0.21
C SER A 88 -21.36 -8.51 -0.39
N PHE A 89 -21.77 -9.45 0.46
CA PHE A 89 -21.17 -10.78 0.55
C PHE A 89 -22.24 -11.86 0.41
N SER A 90 -21.90 -12.93 -0.32
CA SER A 90 -22.66 -14.18 -0.37
C SER A 90 -21.74 -15.31 0.06
N VAL A 91 -21.97 -15.87 1.26
CA VAL A 91 -21.16 -16.98 1.79
C VAL A 91 -21.47 -18.23 0.99
N VAL A 92 -20.45 -18.83 0.37
CA VAL A 92 -20.53 -20.08 -0.41
C VAL A 92 -20.32 -21.27 0.50
N SER A 93 -19.30 -21.20 1.36
CA SER A 93 -18.99 -22.22 2.36
C SER A 93 -18.46 -21.58 3.63
N LEU A 94 -18.72 -22.20 4.78
CA LEU A 94 -18.22 -21.76 6.07
C LEU A 94 -18.05 -22.96 6.99
N GLN A 95 -16.82 -23.28 7.36
CA GLN A 95 -16.44 -24.38 8.23
C GLN A 95 -15.69 -23.86 9.44
N GLY A 96 -15.65 -24.65 10.52
CA GLY A 96 -14.96 -24.32 11.77
C GLY A 96 -15.88 -24.29 12.97
N SER A 97 -15.30 -24.03 14.14
CA SER A 97 -16.05 -23.90 15.39
C SER A 97 -16.98 -22.68 15.36
N MET A 98 -18.04 -22.71 16.17
CA MET A 98 -18.99 -21.58 16.25
C MET A 98 -18.30 -20.25 16.53
N VAL A 99 -17.28 -20.23 17.40
CA VAL A 99 -16.51 -19.03 17.77
C VAL A 99 -15.75 -18.49 16.56
N MET A 100 -15.08 -19.36 15.80
CA MET A 100 -14.32 -18.96 14.61
C MET A 100 -15.21 -18.49 13.47
N ARG A 101 -16.35 -19.17 13.25
CA ARG A 101 -17.35 -18.73 12.27
C ARG A 101 -17.87 -17.34 12.59
N LYS A 102 -18.23 -17.09 13.86
CA LYS A 102 -18.69 -15.76 14.30
C LYS A 102 -17.62 -14.68 14.15
N MET A 103 -16.35 -15.02 14.38
CA MET A 103 -15.25 -14.10 14.13
C MET A 103 -15.14 -13.74 12.65
N LEU A 104 -15.26 -14.71 11.73
CA LEU A 104 -15.24 -14.44 10.29
C LEU A 104 -16.44 -13.59 9.84
N GLU A 105 -17.63 -13.82 10.38
CA GLU A 105 -18.79 -12.97 10.13
C GLU A 105 -18.54 -11.51 10.55
N GLU A 106 -17.86 -11.28 11.68
CA GLU A 106 -17.48 -9.93 12.12
C GLU A 106 -16.41 -9.30 11.23
N VAL A 107 -15.50 -10.09 10.66
CA VAL A 107 -14.53 -9.59 9.65
C VAL A 107 -15.31 -9.08 8.43
N LEU A 108 -16.25 -9.86 7.89
CA LEU A 108 -17.10 -9.43 6.77
C LEU A 108 -17.93 -8.19 7.11
N ALA A 109 -18.51 -8.15 8.30
CA ALA A 109 -19.30 -7.00 8.75
C ALA A 109 -18.44 -5.73 8.85
N THR A 110 -17.18 -5.86 9.30
CA THR A 110 -16.23 -4.75 9.37
C THR A 110 -15.82 -4.29 7.97
N GLU A 111 -15.51 -5.20 7.06
CA GLU A 111 -15.21 -4.88 5.65
C GLU A 111 -16.40 -4.19 4.96
N LYS A 112 -17.62 -4.66 5.21
CA LYS A 112 -18.84 -4.02 4.70
C LYS A 112 -18.95 -2.58 5.20
N ARG A 113 -18.76 -2.32 6.49
CA ARG A 113 -18.80 -0.97 7.07
C ARG A 113 -17.69 -0.09 6.49
N MET A 114 -16.46 -0.61 6.37
CA MET A 114 -15.31 0.13 5.86
C MET A 114 -15.52 0.60 4.40
N THR A 115 -16.17 -0.21 3.58
CA THR A 115 -16.38 0.09 2.15
C THR A 115 -17.61 0.92 1.85
N GLN A 116 -18.46 1.23 2.85
CA GLN A 116 -19.55 2.20 2.68
C GLN A 116 -18.98 3.57 2.28
N PRO A 117 -19.62 4.33 1.36
CA PRO A 117 -19.08 5.57 0.81
C PRO A 117 -18.59 6.56 1.88
N ALA A 118 -19.38 6.78 2.94
CA ALA A 118 -19.03 7.72 4.02
C ALA A 118 -17.76 7.33 4.79
N ASN A 119 -17.52 6.03 5.00
CA ASN A 119 -16.34 5.53 5.69
C ASN A 119 -15.14 5.42 4.73
N ARG A 120 -15.39 4.93 3.52
CA ARG A 120 -14.36 4.71 2.50
C ARG A 120 -13.62 6.00 2.16
N ILE A 121 -14.33 7.12 1.93
CA ILE A 121 -13.73 8.40 1.57
C ILE A 121 -12.73 8.90 2.63
N THR A 122 -12.90 8.54 3.89
CA THR A 122 -12.00 8.91 4.99
C THR A 122 -10.92 7.87 5.25
N ALA A 123 -11.02 6.68 4.65
CA ALA A 123 -10.11 5.56 4.86
C ALA A 123 -9.10 5.38 3.71
N VAL A 124 -9.40 5.86 2.50
CA VAL A 124 -8.48 5.75 1.36
C VAL A 124 -7.12 6.38 1.66
N ILE A 125 -6.06 5.70 1.23
CA ILE A 125 -4.67 6.09 1.52
C ILE A 125 -4.25 7.20 0.55
N MET A 126 -4.45 8.44 0.98
CA MET A 126 -4.06 9.64 0.27
C MET A 126 -3.69 10.77 1.25
N SER A 127 -2.99 11.78 0.78
CA SER A 127 -2.47 12.88 1.62
C SER A 127 -3.56 13.64 2.39
N ALA A 128 -4.79 13.68 1.87
CA ALA A 128 -5.94 14.27 2.54
C ALA A 128 -6.29 13.54 3.86
N ASN A 129 -6.12 12.22 3.92
CA ASN A 129 -6.48 11.39 5.07
C ASN A 129 -5.28 11.02 5.95
N TYR A 130 -4.05 11.04 5.39
CA TYR A 130 -2.85 10.59 6.06
C TYR A 130 -1.74 11.64 6.04
N ALA A 131 -0.99 11.74 7.13
CA ALA A 131 0.35 12.29 7.09
C ALA A 131 1.26 11.22 6.46
N MET A 132 1.94 11.56 5.37
CA MET A 132 2.74 10.65 4.58
C MET A 132 4.20 11.12 4.55
N ALA A 133 5.15 10.19 4.64
CA ALA A 133 6.59 10.49 4.58
C ALA A 133 7.33 9.42 3.78
N VAL A 134 7.97 9.83 2.70
CA VAL A 134 8.83 8.96 1.88
C VAL A 134 10.02 8.50 2.71
N LYS A 135 10.28 7.19 2.73
CA LYS A 135 11.38 6.56 3.48
C LYS A 135 12.55 6.16 2.57
N GLY A 136 12.27 5.88 1.31
CA GLY A 136 13.29 5.53 0.32
C GLY A 136 12.96 4.27 -0.47
N PRO A 137 13.92 3.76 -1.25
CA PRO A 137 13.74 2.58 -2.08
C PRO A 137 13.41 1.33 -1.27
N ALA A 138 12.57 0.46 -1.85
CA ALA A 138 12.23 -0.85 -1.33
C ALA A 138 12.07 -1.84 -2.50
N VAL A 139 11.95 -3.13 -2.18
CA VAL A 139 11.72 -4.19 -3.18
C VAL A 139 10.66 -5.15 -2.63
N VAL A 140 9.68 -5.49 -3.46
CA VAL A 140 8.67 -6.53 -3.19
C VAL A 140 8.61 -7.46 -4.39
N ASP A 141 8.83 -8.76 -4.18
CA ASP A 141 8.78 -9.79 -5.24
C ASP A 141 9.56 -9.37 -6.51
N SER A 142 10.80 -8.86 -6.33
CA SER A 142 11.68 -8.32 -7.37
C SER A 142 11.20 -7.01 -8.02
N ARG A 143 10.07 -6.44 -7.62
CA ARG A 143 9.55 -5.15 -8.10
C ARG A 143 10.22 -4.01 -7.34
N LYS A 144 10.72 -3.01 -8.05
CA LYS A 144 11.24 -1.78 -7.45
C LYS A 144 10.10 -0.95 -6.90
N CYS A 145 10.18 -0.63 -5.63
CA CYS A 145 9.16 0.13 -4.90
C CYS A 145 9.78 1.30 -4.14
N ILE A 146 8.93 2.16 -3.64
CA ILE A 146 9.25 3.24 -2.71
C ILE A 146 8.44 3.01 -1.44
N ALA A 147 9.11 2.98 -0.30
CA ALA A 147 8.46 2.88 1.01
C ALA A 147 7.98 4.26 1.46
N VAL A 148 6.71 4.35 1.86
CA VAL A 148 6.08 5.57 2.36
C VAL A 148 5.41 5.26 3.70
N ALA A 149 5.90 5.87 4.78
CA ALA A 149 5.25 5.79 6.09
C ALA A 149 3.93 6.56 6.05
N ILE A 150 2.89 5.98 6.62
CA ILE A 150 1.55 6.56 6.70
C ILE A 150 1.07 6.61 8.14
N LYS A 151 0.50 7.75 8.54
CA LYS A 151 -0.15 7.94 9.83
C LYS A 151 -1.49 8.64 9.61
N PRO A 152 -2.62 8.05 10.05
CA PRO A 152 -3.92 8.65 9.85
C PRO A 152 -4.02 10.01 10.52
N ARG A 153 -4.61 11.01 9.85
CA ARG A 153 -4.90 12.32 10.43
C ARG A 153 -6.03 12.24 11.44
N LYS A 154 -6.98 11.32 11.24
CA LYS A 154 -8.10 11.05 12.17
C LYS A 154 -8.16 9.54 12.44
N PRO A 155 -7.89 9.08 13.67
CA PRO A 155 -7.96 7.65 14.02
C PRO A 155 -9.38 7.08 13.91
N SER A 156 -9.52 5.96 13.22
CA SER A 156 -10.75 5.17 13.14
C SER A 156 -10.42 3.68 13.04
N PRO A 157 -11.40 2.76 13.16
CA PRO A 157 -11.17 1.33 12.94
C PRO A 157 -10.86 0.96 11.50
N TYR A 158 -10.99 1.88 10.55
CA TYR A 158 -10.86 1.66 9.12
C TYR A 158 -9.56 2.18 8.52
N VAL A 159 -8.71 2.80 9.33
CA VAL A 159 -7.43 3.39 8.90
C VAL A 159 -6.25 2.71 9.60
N PHE A 160 -5.08 2.75 8.97
CA PHE A 160 -3.89 2.03 9.40
C PHE A 160 -2.75 3.00 9.70
N ASN A 161 -1.96 2.68 10.71
CA ASN A 161 -0.67 3.30 10.97
C ASN A 161 0.42 2.33 10.55
N GLY A 162 1.28 2.71 9.60
CA GLY A 162 2.27 1.78 9.07
C GLY A 162 3.01 2.29 7.85
N THR A 163 3.22 1.43 6.88
CA THR A 163 3.95 1.72 5.64
C THR A 163 3.17 1.20 4.43
N VAL A 164 3.14 1.96 3.37
CA VAL A 164 2.77 1.49 2.04
C VAL A 164 4.01 1.39 1.18
N LEU A 165 4.09 0.34 0.37
CA LEU A 165 5.07 0.19 -0.68
C LEU A 165 4.37 0.49 -1.99
N VAL A 166 4.88 1.48 -2.71
CA VAL A 166 4.33 1.92 -3.99
C VAL A 166 5.29 1.56 -5.11
N ASP A 167 4.76 1.20 -6.25
CA ASP A 167 5.54 0.92 -7.45
C ASP A 167 6.34 2.18 -7.86
N ALA A 168 7.61 2.01 -8.19
CA ALA A 168 8.49 3.13 -8.53
C ALA A 168 8.21 3.73 -9.93
N GLU A 169 7.41 3.05 -10.77
CA GLU A 169 7.11 3.48 -12.15
C GLU A 169 5.76 4.17 -12.27
N ASN A 170 4.77 3.74 -11.48
CA ASN A 170 3.38 4.22 -11.63
C ASN A 170 2.72 4.64 -10.31
N GLU A 171 3.45 4.67 -9.20
CA GLU A 171 3.04 5.06 -7.84
C GLU A 171 1.78 4.31 -7.32
N ALA A 172 1.40 3.20 -7.96
CA ALA A 172 0.33 2.35 -7.47
C ALA A 172 0.75 1.62 -6.19
N ILE A 173 -0.17 1.46 -5.25
CA ILE A 173 0.09 0.73 -4.02
C ILE A 173 0.27 -0.77 -4.36
N VAL A 174 1.42 -1.33 -3.99
CA VAL A 174 1.78 -2.75 -4.14
C VAL A 174 1.56 -3.52 -2.85
N GLN A 175 1.84 -2.89 -1.70
CA GLN A 175 1.68 -3.51 -0.39
C GLN A 175 1.35 -2.48 0.67
N LEU A 176 0.50 -2.86 1.60
CA LEU A 176 0.23 -2.15 2.86
C LEU A 176 0.69 -3.03 4.01
N GLU A 177 1.50 -2.47 4.90
CA GLU A 177 1.85 -3.07 6.19
C GLU A 177 1.47 -2.10 7.30
N GLY A 178 0.74 -2.56 8.30
CA GLY A 178 0.36 -1.66 9.38
C GLY A 178 -0.50 -2.29 10.45
N ILE A 179 -0.86 -1.46 11.42
CA ILE A 179 -1.75 -1.79 12.51
C ILE A 179 -2.98 -0.90 12.37
N ALA A 180 -4.18 -1.46 12.56
CA ALA A 180 -5.40 -0.66 12.60
C ALA A 180 -5.28 0.42 13.70
N ALA A 181 -5.61 1.68 13.37
CA ALA A 181 -5.43 2.80 14.30
C ALA A 181 -6.36 2.72 15.53
N LYS A 182 -7.43 1.94 15.42
CA LYS A 182 -8.28 1.51 16.55
C LYS A 182 -8.65 0.05 16.34
N SER A 183 -8.69 -0.75 17.39
CA SER A 183 -9.18 -2.14 17.31
C SER A 183 -10.65 -2.13 16.90
N PRO A 184 -11.04 -2.91 15.87
CA PRO A 184 -12.43 -2.96 15.41
C PRO A 184 -13.38 -3.60 16.43
N THR A 185 -12.88 -4.48 17.29
CA THR A 185 -13.65 -5.10 18.38
C THR A 185 -12.77 -5.24 19.64
N PHE A 186 -13.40 -5.34 20.80
CA PHE A 186 -12.71 -5.59 22.07
C PHE A 186 -12.18 -7.04 22.19
N LEU A 187 -12.67 -7.94 21.34
CA LEU A 187 -12.27 -9.37 21.33
C LEU A 187 -10.99 -9.60 20.53
N SER A 188 -10.71 -8.74 19.55
CA SER A 188 -9.48 -8.77 18.79
C SER A 188 -8.52 -7.72 19.34
N GLY A 189 -7.37 -8.12 19.86
CA GLY A 189 -6.28 -7.20 20.16
C GLY A 189 -5.83 -6.43 18.91
N PRO A 190 -4.80 -5.56 19.03
CA PRO A 190 -4.23 -4.90 17.86
C PRO A 190 -3.84 -5.92 16.81
N SER A 191 -4.31 -5.73 15.57
CA SER A 191 -4.00 -6.63 14.46
C SER A 191 -2.94 -6.01 13.57
N GLN A 192 -1.83 -6.74 13.39
CA GLN A 192 -0.85 -6.43 12.36
C GLN A 192 -1.35 -6.98 11.04
N ILE A 193 -1.42 -6.14 10.02
CA ILE A 193 -2.00 -6.46 8.72
C ILE A 193 -0.92 -6.26 7.66
N VAL A 194 -0.79 -7.24 6.76
CA VAL A 194 -0.09 -7.11 5.48
C VAL A 194 -1.13 -7.39 4.40
N ARG A 195 -1.24 -6.48 3.41
CA ARG A 195 -2.12 -6.66 2.24
C ARG A 195 -1.33 -6.36 0.99
N GLN A 196 -1.35 -7.30 0.05
CA GLN A 196 -0.66 -7.20 -1.24
C GLN A 196 -1.66 -6.90 -2.35
N TYR A 197 -1.16 -6.18 -3.37
CA TYR A 197 -1.96 -5.73 -4.50
C TYR A 197 -1.24 -6.04 -5.81
N THR A 198 -2.03 -6.33 -6.84
CA THR A 198 -1.56 -6.50 -8.22
C THR A 198 -2.41 -5.66 -9.14
N MET A 199 -1.82 -5.20 -10.24
CA MET A 199 -2.55 -4.49 -11.28
C MET A 199 -3.42 -5.45 -12.07
N ILE A 200 -4.74 -5.24 -12.04
CA ILE A 200 -5.75 -5.98 -12.81
C ILE A 200 -6.55 -4.94 -13.59
N ASP A 201 -6.54 -5.03 -14.91
CA ASP A 201 -7.25 -4.10 -15.80
C ASP A 201 -6.96 -2.60 -15.48
N GLY A 202 -5.71 -2.29 -15.12
CA GLY A 202 -5.28 -0.92 -14.80
C GLY A 202 -5.60 -0.45 -13.38
N PHE A 203 -6.11 -1.31 -12.49
CA PHE A 203 -6.40 -0.99 -11.09
C PHE A 203 -5.58 -1.85 -10.13
N ALA A 204 -5.05 -1.24 -9.06
CA ALA A 204 -4.42 -1.98 -7.97
C ALA A 204 -5.50 -2.69 -7.15
N MET A 205 -5.58 -4.02 -7.30
CA MET A 205 -6.55 -4.89 -6.63
C MET A 205 -5.85 -5.78 -5.61
N ALA A 206 -6.47 -5.98 -4.44
CA ALA A 206 -5.92 -6.87 -3.42
C ALA A 206 -5.87 -8.31 -3.94
N THR A 207 -4.75 -9.01 -3.72
CA THR A 207 -4.59 -10.43 -4.08
C THR A 207 -4.42 -11.29 -2.85
N HIS A 208 -3.73 -10.78 -1.84
CA HIS A 208 -3.49 -11.49 -0.59
C HIS A 208 -3.61 -10.53 0.59
N ALA A 209 -4.14 -11.03 1.69
CA ALA A 209 -4.06 -10.34 2.97
C ALA A 209 -3.73 -11.33 4.09
N ARG A 210 -2.94 -10.87 5.06
CA ARG A 210 -2.64 -11.60 6.29
C ARG A 210 -2.81 -10.66 7.46
N ALA A 211 -3.62 -11.07 8.42
CA ALA A 211 -3.81 -10.34 9.67
C ALA A 211 -3.41 -11.24 10.85
N VAL A 212 -2.57 -10.72 11.74
CA VAL A 212 -2.16 -11.41 12.97
C VAL A 212 -2.65 -10.59 14.15
N SER A 213 -3.41 -11.20 15.03
CA SER A 213 -3.87 -10.60 16.27
C SER A 213 -3.56 -11.50 17.47
N ASN A 214 -3.33 -10.87 18.63
CA ASN A 214 -3.17 -11.55 19.89
C ASN A 214 -4.23 -11.01 20.86
N SER A 215 -5.06 -11.89 21.38
CA SER A 215 -6.04 -11.53 22.39
C SER A 215 -5.92 -12.45 23.61
N SER A 216 -6.29 -11.95 24.78
CA SER A 216 -6.28 -12.73 26.02
C SER A 216 -7.30 -13.90 25.98
N LEU A 217 -8.37 -13.76 25.20
CA LEU A 217 -9.44 -14.75 25.13
C LEU A 217 -9.19 -15.83 24.06
N LEU A 218 -8.67 -15.42 22.89
CA LEU A 218 -8.51 -16.31 21.73
C LEU A 218 -7.06 -16.72 21.46
N GLY A 219 -6.08 -16.18 22.22
CA GLY A 219 -4.67 -16.37 21.92
C GLY A 219 -4.27 -15.69 20.61
N GLN A 220 -3.22 -16.21 19.95
CA GLN A 220 -2.86 -15.76 18.62
C GLN A 220 -3.83 -16.31 17.59
N THR A 221 -4.29 -15.41 16.74
CA THR A 221 -5.15 -15.73 15.58
C THR A 221 -4.53 -15.13 14.33
N ILE A 222 -4.43 -15.94 13.28
CA ILE A 222 -3.94 -15.53 11.97
C ILE A 222 -5.10 -15.71 10.99
N VAL A 223 -5.44 -14.66 10.26
CA VAL A 223 -6.41 -14.71 9.15
C VAL A 223 -5.65 -14.48 7.86
N LYS A 224 -5.73 -15.43 6.94
CA LYS A 224 -5.26 -15.26 5.55
C LYS A 224 -6.47 -15.10 4.65
N ILE A 225 -6.36 -14.25 3.64
CA ILE A 225 -7.40 -14.01 2.65
C ILE A 225 -6.74 -14.01 1.28
N ASP A 226 -7.23 -14.86 0.40
CA ASP A 226 -6.87 -14.88 -1.01
C ASP A 226 -8.03 -14.33 -1.83
N TYR A 227 -7.74 -13.48 -2.81
CA TYR A 227 -8.72 -12.84 -3.69
C TYR A 227 -8.49 -13.35 -5.11
N ILE A 228 -9.48 -14.05 -5.66
CA ILE A 228 -9.40 -14.72 -6.97
C ILE A 228 -10.59 -14.37 -7.85
N ASP A 229 -10.45 -14.55 -9.15
CA ASP A 229 -11.52 -14.41 -10.15
C ASP A 229 -12.17 -13.01 -10.16
N TYR A 230 -11.35 -11.95 -10.16
CA TYR A 230 -11.85 -10.59 -10.31
C TYR A 230 -12.53 -10.37 -11.64
N GLN A 231 -13.71 -9.75 -11.59
CA GLN A 231 -14.39 -9.19 -12.76
C GLN A 231 -14.66 -7.72 -12.47
N LEU A 232 -13.97 -6.83 -13.18
CA LEU A 232 -14.03 -5.40 -12.93
C LEU A 232 -15.09 -4.71 -13.80
N GLN A 233 -15.67 -3.65 -13.27
CA GLN A 233 -16.53 -2.72 -13.98
C GLN A 233 -15.92 -1.33 -13.84
N SER A 234 -15.51 -0.74 -14.96
CA SER A 234 -14.87 0.58 -15.01
C SER A 234 -15.61 1.52 -15.94
N GLN A 235 -15.34 2.82 -15.80
CA GLN A 235 -15.73 3.79 -16.81
C GLN A 235 -14.95 3.50 -18.10
N PRO A 236 -15.56 3.70 -19.28
CA PRO A 236 -14.82 3.67 -20.56
C PRO A 236 -13.64 4.64 -20.50
N ALA A 237 -12.48 4.21 -21.00
CA ALA A 237 -11.36 5.12 -21.19
C ALA A 237 -11.81 6.26 -22.13
N LYS A 238 -11.61 7.50 -21.67
CA LYS A 238 -11.89 8.69 -22.47
C LYS A 238 -10.79 8.92 -23.48
#